data_2eb52ea575857db70bf55d1db5364ac6
#
_entry.id   2eb52ea575857db70bf55d1db5364ac6
#
_cell.length_a   1.000
_cell.length_b   1.000
_cell.length_c   1.000
_cell.angle_alpha   90.00
_cell.angle_beta   90.00
_cell.angle_gamma   90.00
#
_symmetry.space_group_name_H-M   'P 1'
#
loop_
_entity.id
_entity.type
_entity.pdbx_description
1 polymer ?
#
loop_
_entity_poly.entity_id
_entity_poly.type
_entity_poly.pdbx_seq_one_letter_code
_entity_poly.pdbx_strand_id
1 'polypeptide(L)'
;MGETKKKGYPKGFWVCGCTEIFERLAYYLGRSLILIFVTASVATGGLGLSKGQGATMQSLLTAFAYLGPLLGGVIADRYIGGRYTTPIGYIIAGIGYYCGGIAKSPAMVYVMIFCVSIGLGLQKTGALVGRIVTDKDQVDSAFSIRYTLVNTGAFIGTFLVGILYKDVFAKNGVLGFAPCFKLAAVSMFAGALWFFVLGNRFMGEVGKKPFKFEKTPEELEREKEEAAHKKAEAKDEPLTKVEKKRIAAIFLVAGFSVIFWIFWNLAYLPVYYYWTENMNWVVAGYEVPTTWFDAANSLFCVILGPITAMLWRKLAARPQGDMSLFKKTGIGIGVLGVSYIFFAALDMMRGGAKISVLWLLIFSFILTLGEMFFSPLGHAFISKYSPSRYLSTMMAVWGIATFISSLAYGPLFSATFEGGFKFSHVCIAIAVVAFISAVVLFVLDKRLSKLVEDEEEVEA
;
A
#
# COMPACT_ATOMS: atom_id res chain seq x y z
N MET A 1 -23.16 -36.94 13.32
CA MET A 1 -22.55 -35.63 13.13
C MET A 1 -22.19 -35.54 11.65
N GLY A 2 -23.04 -34.89 10.85
CA GLY A 2 -22.79 -34.74 9.39
C GLY A 2 -21.72 -33.69 9.18
N GLU A 3 -20.64 -34.06 8.49
CA GLU A 3 -19.67 -33.11 7.94
C GLU A 3 -20.39 -32.17 6.98
N THR A 4 -20.63 -30.95 7.40
CA THR A 4 -21.04 -29.86 6.50
C THR A 4 -19.90 -29.64 5.52
N LYS A 5 -20.03 -30.16 4.29
CA LYS A 5 -19.13 -29.84 3.18
C LYS A 5 -18.98 -28.32 3.13
N LYS A 6 -17.77 -27.80 3.43
CA LYS A 6 -17.47 -26.37 3.28
C LYS A 6 -17.80 -26.00 1.84
N LYS A 7 -18.80 -25.12 1.66
CA LYS A 7 -19.16 -24.57 0.36
C LYS A 7 -17.94 -23.79 -0.14
N GLY A 8 -17.48 -24.09 -1.35
CA GLY A 8 -16.40 -23.32 -1.99
C GLY A 8 -16.85 -21.88 -2.25
N TYR A 9 -15.87 -20.97 -2.43
CA TYR A 9 -16.16 -19.57 -2.73
C TYR A 9 -16.96 -19.41 -4.02
N PRO A 10 -17.89 -18.42 -4.07
CA PRO A 10 -18.63 -18.09 -5.28
C PRO A 10 -17.69 -17.80 -6.45
N LYS A 11 -18.07 -18.16 -7.67
CA LYS A 11 -17.23 -17.90 -8.87
C LYS A 11 -16.92 -16.41 -9.07
N GLY A 12 -17.83 -15.52 -8.69
CA GLY A 12 -17.64 -14.07 -8.71
C GLY A 12 -16.48 -13.60 -7.82
N PHE A 13 -16.22 -14.26 -6.68
CA PHE A 13 -15.06 -14.00 -5.84
C PHE A 13 -13.74 -14.20 -6.62
N TRP A 14 -13.61 -15.30 -7.34
CA TRP A 14 -12.42 -15.58 -8.16
C TRP A 14 -12.27 -14.61 -9.34
N VAL A 15 -13.39 -14.16 -9.91
CA VAL A 15 -13.37 -13.13 -10.95
C VAL A 15 -12.73 -11.86 -10.40
N CYS A 16 -13.17 -11.37 -9.23
CA CYS A 16 -12.59 -10.19 -8.59
C CYS A 16 -11.11 -10.39 -8.22
N GLY A 17 -10.78 -11.51 -7.57
CA GLY A 17 -9.41 -11.78 -7.11
C GLY A 17 -8.40 -11.90 -8.25
N CYS A 18 -8.75 -12.64 -9.33
CA CYS A 18 -7.89 -12.74 -10.51
C CYS A 18 -7.75 -11.39 -11.23
N THR A 19 -8.81 -10.58 -11.24
CA THR A 19 -8.75 -9.23 -11.80
C THR A 19 -7.68 -8.38 -11.10
N GLU A 20 -7.56 -8.49 -9.78
CA GLU A 20 -6.55 -7.76 -9.02
C GLU A 20 -5.11 -8.20 -9.35
N ILE A 21 -4.89 -9.44 -9.78
CA ILE A 21 -3.56 -9.87 -10.25
C ILE A 21 -3.13 -9.05 -11.46
N PHE A 22 -4.01 -8.85 -12.46
CA PHE A 22 -3.71 -8.03 -13.64
C PHE A 22 -3.37 -6.59 -13.26
N GLU A 23 -4.13 -6.03 -12.33
CA GLU A 23 -3.93 -4.66 -11.87
C GLU A 23 -2.63 -4.52 -11.09
N ARG A 24 -2.41 -5.38 -10.12
CA ARG A 24 -1.19 -5.32 -9.30
C ARG A 24 0.07 -5.55 -10.14
N LEU A 25 0.04 -6.51 -11.04
CA LEU A 25 1.12 -6.74 -12.00
C LEU A 25 1.45 -5.46 -12.77
N ALA A 26 0.45 -4.82 -13.38
CA ALA A 26 0.66 -3.60 -14.15
C ALA A 26 1.13 -2.43 -13.27
N TYR A 27 0.53 -2.24 -12.09
CA TYR A 27 0.87 -1.16 -11.19
C TYR A 27 2.32 -1.27 -10.69
N TYR A 28 2.72 -2.43 -10.19
CA TYR A 28 4.06 -2.61 -9.65
C TYR A 28 5.13 -2.63 -10.73
N LEU A 29 4.81 -3.17 -11.90
CA LEU A 29 5.66 -3.06 -13.08
C LEU A 29 5.91 -1.57 -13.43
N GLY A 30 4.85 -0.78 -13.54
CA GLY A 30 4.96 0.64 -13.86
C GLY A 30 5.62 1.47 -12.76
N ARG A 31 5.28 1.20 -11.49
CA ARG A 31 5.84 1.92 -10.33
C ARG A 31 7.36 1.73 -10.21
N SER A 32 7.86 0.51 -10.38
CA SER A 32 9.28 0.22 -10.32
C SER A 32 10.02 0.76 -11.54
N LEU A 33 9.39 0.67 -12.72
CA LEU A 33 10.00 1.09 -13.97
C LEU A 33 10.14 2.60 -14.10
N ILE A 34 9.20 3.39 -13.55
CA ILE A 34 9.20 4.84 -13.70
C ILE A 34 10.49 5.47 -13.17
N LEU A 35 11.02 4.99 -12.04
CA LEU A 35 12.27 5.50 -11.45
C LEU A 35 13.46 5.33 -12.41
N ILE A 36 13.57 4.15 -13.01
CA ILE A 36 14.67 3.81 -13.89
C ILE A 36 14.49 4.54 -15.23
N PHE A 37 13.29 4.50 -15.80
CA PHE A 37 12.98 5.09 -17.11
C PHE A 37 13.25 6.58 -17.17
N VAL A 38 12.76 7.33 -16.16
CA VAL A 38 12.85 8.81 -16.24
C VAL A 38 14.28 9.32 -15.99
N THR A 39 15.10 8.56 -15.27
CA THR A 39 16.48 8.94 -14.93
C THR A 39 17.54 8.32 -15.84
N ALA A 40 17.22 7.23 -16.56
CA ALA A 40 18.12 6.64 -17.55
C ALA A 40 18.45 7.65 -18.65
N SER A 41 19.65 7.52 -19.22
CA SER A 41 20.09 8.42 -20.30
C SER A 41 19.18 8.31 -21.53
N VAL A 42 19.05 9.38 -22.28
CA VAL A 42 18.30 9.39 -23.54
C VAL A 42 18.87 8.38 -24.54
N ALA A 43 20.19 8.18 -24.54
CA ALA A 43 20.86 7.20 -25.40
C ALA A 43 20.40 5.75 -25.10
N THR A 44 20.04 5.44 -23.86
CA THR A 44 19.53 4.12 -23.45
C THR A 44 18.01 4.05 -23.48
N GLY A 45 17.33 5.03 -24.03
CA GLY A 45 15.87 5.07 -24.16
C GLY A 45 15.13 5.66 -22.95
N GLY A 46 15.83 6.28 -22.00
CA GLY A 46 15.27 7.03 -20.88
C GLY A 46 14.99 8.49 -21.21
N LEU A 47 14.65 9.30 -20.19
CA LEU A 47 14.36 10.73 -20.33
C LEU A 47 15.50 11.64 -19.85
N GLY A 48 16.54 11.11 -19.19
CA GLY A 48 17.70 11.86 -18.70
C GLY A 48 17.38 12.87 -17.60
N LEU A 49 16.31 12.67 -16.82
CA LEU A 49 15.92 13.55 -15.73
C LEU A 49 16.80 13.33 -14.48
N SER A 50 16.80 14.29 -13.54
CA SER A 50 17.48 14.12 -12.27
C SER A 50 16.82 13.04 -11.40
N LYS A 51 17.59 12.48 -10.47
CA LYS A 51 17.10 11.48 -9.50
C LYS A 51 15.92 12.03 -8.69
N GLY A 52 15.97 13.31 -8.27
CA GLY A 52 14.90 13.99 -7.55
C GLY A 52 13.63 14.16 -8.38
N GLN A 53 13.74 14.47 -9.67
CA GLN A 53 12.58 14.51 -10.56
C GLN A 53 11.96 13.12 -10.69
N GLY A 54 12.76 12.07 -10.82
CA GLY A 54 12.29 10.69 -10.84
C GLY A 54 11.58 10.29 -9.54
N ALA A 55 12.18 10.61 -8.39
CA ALA A 55 11.60 10.39 -7.08
C ALA A 55 10.25 11.11 -6.92
N THR A 56 10.16 12.37 -7.37
CA THR A 56 8.93 13.16 -7.34
C THR A 56 7.84 12.55 -8.23
N MET A 57 8.16 12.10 -9.45
CA MET A 57 7.19 11.45 -10.33
C MET A 57 6.65 10.14 -9.74
N GLN A 58 7.52 9.32 -9.13
CA GLN A 58 7.06 8.11 -8.45
C GLN A 58 6.20 8.42 -7.23
N SER A 59 6.58 9.43 -6.44
CA SER A 59 5.80 9.85 -5.27
C SER A 59 4.41 10.35 -5.66
N LEU A 60 4.29 11.09 -6.76
CA LEU A 60 2.99 11.51 -7.32
C LEU A 60 2.15 10.31 -7.76
N LEU A 61 2.73 9.34 -8.49
CA LEU A 61 2.01 8.13 -8.88
C LEU A 61 1.47 7.39 -7.65
N THR A 62 2.31 7.23 -6.62
CA THR A 62 1.91 6.56 -5.38
C THR A 62 0.84 7.36 -4.61
N ALA A 63 1.02 8.66 -4.46
CA ALA A 63 0.08 9.53 -3.76
C ALA A 63 -1.32 9.50 -4.40
N PHE A 64 -1.39 9.73 -5.70
CA PHE A 64 -2.66 9.74 -6.40
C PHE A 64 -3.30 8.35 -6.51
N ALA A 65 -2.54 7.25 -6.43
CA ALA A 65 -3.08 5.91 -6.29
C ALA A 65 -3.86 5.72 -4.96
N TYR A 66 -3.49 6.44 -3.89
CA TYR A 66 -4.25 6.47 -2.63
C TYR A 66 -5.40 7.47 -2.62
N LEU A 67 -5.28 8.60 -3.31
CA LEU A 67 -6.34 9.59 -3.43
C LEU A 67 -7.46 9.13 -4.38
N GLY A 68 -7.10 8.45 -5.46
CA GLY A 68 -8.02 7.98 -6.49
C GLY A 68 -9.21 7.19 -5.94
N PRO A 69 -9.02 6.18 -5.07
CA PRO A 69 -10.11 5.41 -4.47
C PRO A 69 -11.11 6.22 -3.65
N LEU A 70 -10.69 7.32 -3.04
CA LEU A 70 -11.60 8.21 -2.31
C LEU A 70 -12.56 8.91 -3.28
N LEU A 71 -12.03 9.45 -4.38
CA LEU A 71 -12.84 10.12 -5.42
C LEU A 71 -13.68 9.11 -6.22
N GLY A 72 -13.08 8.01 -6.65
CA GLY A 72 -13.77 6.96 -7.40
C GLY A 72 -14.82 6.21 -6.57
N GLY A 73 -14.67 6.20 -5.22
CA GLY A 73 -15.68 5.70 -4.29
C GLY A 73 -16.99 6.45 -4.46
N VAL A 74 -16.93 7.78 -4.45
CA VAL A 74 -18.14 8.62 -4.64
C VAL A 74 -18.84 8.30 -5.95
N ILE A 75 -18.09 8.04 -7.03
CA ILE A 75 -18.66 7.69 -8.34
C ILE A 75 -19.36 6.32 -8.28
N ALA A 76 -18.69 5.31 -7.70
CA ALA A 76 -19.24 3.97 -7.61
C ALA A 76 -20.42 3.87 -6.63
N ASP A 77 -20.40 4.68 -5.57
CA ASP A 77 -21.42 4.65 -4.53
C ASP A 77 -22.70 5.37 -4.96
N ARG A 78 -22.58 6.46 -5.74
CA ARG A 78 -23.71 7.36 -6.02
C ARG A 78 -24.24 7.33 -7.45
N TYR A 79 -23.36 7.06 -8.44
CA TYR A 79 -23.72 7.27 -9.85
C TYR A 79 -23.70 5.98 -10.66
N ILE A 80 -22.63 5.17 -10.57
CA ILE A 80 -22.41 4.01 -11.43
C ILE A 80 -21.93 2.85 -10.56
N GLY A 81 -22.58 1.68 -10.64
CA GLY A 81 -22.21 0.50 -9.87
C GLY A 81 -20.76 0.05 -10.10
N GLY A 82 -20.16 -0.55 -9.05
CA GLY A 82 -18.77 -1.01 -9.07
C GLY A 82 -18.43 -1.99 -10.18
N ARG A 83 -19.43 -2.68 -10.73
CA ARG A 83 -19.31 -3.59 -11.87
C ARG A 83 -18.95 -2.88 -13.17
N TYR A 84 -19.34 -1.62 -13.33
CA TYR A 84 -19.05 -0.83 -14.52
C TYR A 84 -17.87 0.12 -14.28
N THR A 85 -17.74 0.68 -13.08
CA THR A 85 -16.60 1.55 -12.77
C THR A 85 -15.28 0.78 -12.81
N THR A 86 -15.25 -0.49 -12.39
CA THR A 86 -14.04 -1.29 -12.39
C THR A 86 -13.45 -1.46 -13.80
N PRO A 87 -14.13 -2.02 -14.82
CA PRO A 87 -13.53 -2.17 -16.14
C PRO A 87 -13.22 -0.83 -16.80
N ILE A 88 -14.02 0.23 -16.56
CA ILE A 88 -13.72 1.59 -17.03
C ILE A 88 -12.39 2.05 -16.43
N GLY A 89 -12.18 1.85 -15.13
CA GLY A 89 -10.92 2.17 -14.45
C GLY A 89 -9.73 1.44 -15.05
N TYR A 90 -9.87 0.16 -15.35
CA TYR A 90 -8.83 -0.62 -16.02
C TYR A 90 -8.49 -0.09 -17.42
N ILE A 91 -9.50 0.30 -18.20
CA ILE A 91 -9.29 0.89 -19.53
C ILE A 91 -8.52 2.21 -19.42
N ILE A 92 -8.94 3.10 -18.51
CA ILE A 92 -8.25 4.39 -18.30
C ILE A 92 -6.81 4.20 -17.86
N ALA A 93 -6.56 3.28 -16.90
CA ALA A 93 -5.20 2.96 -16.47
C ALA A 93 -4.37 2.33 -17.61
N GLY A 94 -4.97 1.47 -18.44
CA GLY A 94 -4.34 0.90 -19.62
C GLY A 94 -3.93 1.97 -20.64
N ILE A 95 -4.78 2.95 -20.91
CA ILE A 95 -4.45 4.11 -21.74
C ILE A 95 -3.28 4.88 -21.12
N GLY A 96 -3.27 5.08 -19.80
CA GLY A 96 -2.18 5.72 -19.09
C GLY A 96 -0.86 4.99 -19.30
N TYR A 97 -0.81 3.70 -19.09
CA TYR A 97 0.42 2.91 -19.32
C TYR A 97 0.84 2.90 -20.79
N TYR A 98 -0.11 2.90 -21.72
CA TYR A 98 0.22 3.03 -23.14
C TYR A 98 0.89 4.38 -23.43
N CYS A 99 0.39 5.48 -22.85
CA CYS A 99 1.05 6.79 -22.92
C CYS A 99 2.47 6.75 -22.35
N GLY A 100 2.70 6.03 -21.25
CA GLY A 100 4.06 5.76 -20.74
C GLY A 100 4.95 5.03 -21.74
N GLY A 101 4.38 4.05 -22.45
CA GLY A 101 5.08 3.27 -23.48
C GLY A 101 5.46 4.04 -24.75
N ILE A 102 4.90 5.21 -24.97
CA ILE A 102 5.25 6.11 -26.08
C ILE A 102 5.85 7.44 -25.59
N ALA A 103 6.09 7.57 -24.28
CA ALA A 103 6.57 8.81 -23.69
C ALA A 103 7.99 9.16 -24.14
N LYS A 104 8.15 10.37 -24.67
CA LYS A 104 9.44 10.98 -25.04
C LYS A 104 9.69 12.29 -24.29
N SER A 105 8.81 12.64 -23.35
CA SER A 105 8.93 13.86 -22.56
C SER A 105 8.34 13.65 -21.15
N PRO A 106 8.77 14.45 -20.16
CA PRO A 106 8.20 14.44 -18.82
C PRO A 106 6.67 14.63 -18.80
N ALA A 107 6.14 15.47 -19.70
CA ALA A 107 4.71 15.74 -19.80
C ALA A 107 3.89 14.46 -20.06
N MET A 108 4.36 13.57 -20.94
CA MET A 108 3.70 12.30 -21.20
C MET A 108 3.71 11.36 -19.98
N VAL A 109 4.74 11.42 -19.16
CA VAL A 109 4.80 10.67 -17.90
C VAL A 109 3.77 11.19 -16.89
N TYR A 110 3.57 12.50 -16.80
CA TYR A 110 2.50 13.07 -15.98
C TYR A 110 1.10 12.66 -16.48
N VAL A 111 0.89 12.61 -17.81
CA VAL A 111 -0.36 12.07 -18.38
C VAL A 111 -0.56 10.62 -17.97
N MET A 112 0.48 9.79 -18.03
CA MET A 112 0.45 8.41 -17.55
C MET A 112 0.05 8.37 -16.07
N ILE A 113 0.72 9.12 -15.20
CA ILE A 113 0.45 9.18 -13.76
C ILE A 113 -1.01 9.54 -13.50
N PHE A 114 -1.51 10.57 -14.16
CA PHE A 114 -2.88 11.05 -14.00
C PHE A 114 -3.91 9.99 -14.43
N CYS A 115 -3.77 9.41 -15.62
CA CYS A 115 -4.67 8.37 -16.12
C CYS A 115 -4.63 7.11 -15.26
N VAL A 116 -3.44 6.65 -14.87
CA VAL A 116 -3.30 5.48 -14.00
C VAL A 116 -3.99 5.72 -12.65
N SER A 117 -3.78 6.88 -12.06
CA SER A 117 -4.37 7.23 -10.76
C SER A 117 -5.89 7.29 -10.79
N ILE A 118 -6.48 7.91 -11.82
CA ILE A 118 -7.94 7.91 -12.03
C ILE A 118 -8.43 6.47 -12.21
N GLY A 119 -7.74 5.70 -13.06
CA GLY A 119 -8.11 4.33 -13.35
C GLY A 119 -8.12 3.45 -12.10
N LEU A 120 -7.08 3.54 -11.26
CA LEU A 120 -7.00 2.83 -9.98
C LEU A 120 -8.13 3.28 -9.02
N GLY A 121 -8.47 4.55 -9.03
CA GLY A 121 -9.54 5.10 -8.21
C GLY A 121 -10.92 4.50 -8.49
N LEU A 122 -11.22 4.18 -9.74
CA LEU A 122 -12.51 3.64 -10.17
C LEU A 122 -12.67 2.14 -9.89
N GLN A 123 -11.60 1.44 -9.55
CA GLN A 123 -11.64 -0.01 -9.27
C GLN A 123 -12.25 -0.29 -7.91
N LYS A 124 -13.23 -1.22 -7.86
CA LYS A 124 -13.99 -1.54 -6.65
C LYS A 124 -14.07 -3.03 -6.34
N THR A 125 -13.08 -3.79 -6.79
CA THR A 125 -13.01 -5.25 -6.61
C THR A 125 -13.13 -5.69 -5.16
N GLY A 126 -12.46 -4.98 -4.21
CA GLY A 126 -12.58 -5.27 -2.78
C GLY A 126 -14.01 -5.07 -2.23
N ALA A 127 -14.69 -3.99 -2.62
CA ALA A 127 -16.07 -3.75 -2.22
C ALA A 127 -17.03 -4.77 -2.82
N LEU A 128 -16.77 -5.23 -4.05
CA LEU A 128 -17.54 -6.29 -4.69
C LEU A 128 -17.33 -7.66 -4.01
N VAL A 129 -16.10 -7.99 -3.59
CA VAL A 129 -15.82 -9.21 -2.82
C VAL A 129 -16.66 -9.27 -1.55
N GLY A 130 -16.72 -8.17 -0.79
CA GLY A 130 -17.54 -8.11 0.44
C GLY A 130 -19.05 -8.29 0.19
N ARG A 131 -19.54 -8.00 -1.04
CA ARG A 131 -20.94 -8.23 -1.42
C ARG A 131 -21.23 -9.62 -2.00
N ILE A 132 -20.20 -10.25 -2.58
CA ILE A 132 -20.30 -11.60 -3.17
C ILE A 132 -20.19 -12.67 -2.09
N VAL A 133 -19.30 -12.46 -1.10
CA VAL A 133 -19.09 -13.41 0.00
C VAL A 133 -19.97 -12.98 1.17
N THR A 134 -21.18 -13.56 1.24
CA THR A 134 -22.20 -13.22 2.25
C THR A 134 -22.14 -14.11 3.50
N ASP A 135 -21.35 -15.19 3.47
CA ASP A 135 -21.16 -16.09 4.60
C ASP A 135 -20.14 -15.48 5.57
N LYS A 136 -20.59 -15.08 6.76
CA LYS A 136 -19.76 -14.42 7.80
C LYS A 136 -18.52 -15.25 8.17
N ASP A 137 -18.63 -16.57 8.20
CA ASP A 137 -17.52 -17.47 8.53
C ASP A 137 -16.45 -17.52 7.43
N GLN A 138 -16.79 -17.12 6.21
CA GLN A 138 -15.90 -17.13 5.05
C GLN A 138 -15.30 -15.75 4.71
N VAL A 139 -15.86 -14.66 5.21
CA VAL A 139 -15.43 -13.29 4.87
C VAL A 139 -13.95 -13.07 5.17
N ASP A 140 -13.49 -13.38 6.38
CA ASP A 140 -12.09 -13.16 6.78
C ASP A 140 -11.13 -13.98 5.94
N SER A 141 -11.49 -15.23 5.64
CA SER A 141 -10.66 -16.09 4.80
C SER A 141 -10.67 -15.64 3.34
N ALA A 142 -11.79 -15.12 2.83
CA ALA A 142 -11.87 -14.53 1.48
C ALA A 142 -10.95 -13.32 1.34
N PHE A 143 -10.96 -12.40 2.30
CA PHE A 143 -10.05 -11.24 2.27
C PHE A 143 -8.59 -11.65 2.43
N SER A 144 -8.28 -12.71 3.19
CA SER A 144 -6.93 -13.27 3.29
C SER A 144 -6.44 -13.84 1.96
N ILE A 145 -7.30 -14.60 1.25
CA ILE A 145 -6.98 -15.11 -0.09
C ILE A 145 -6.81 -13.94 -1.08
N ARG A 146 -7.72 -12.96 -1.04
CA ARG A 146 -7.60 -11.74 -1.84
C ARG A 146 -6.25 -11.03 -1.61
N TYR A 147 -5.82 -10.88 -0.36
CA TYR A 147 -4.53 -10.29 -0.01
C TYR A 147 -3.36 -11.08 -0.63
N THR A 148 -3.44 -12.40 -0.61
CA THR A 148 -2.45 -13.27 -1.26
C THR A 148 -2.42 -13.06 -2.78
N LEU A 149 -3.57 -12.97 -3.44
CA LEU A 149 -3.65 -12.72 -4.89
C LEU A 149 -3.08 -11.34 -5.27
N VAL A 150 -3.38 -10.32 -4.48
CA VAL A 150 -2.79 -8.95 -4.62
C VAL A 150 -1.27 -9.01 -4.57
N ASN A 151 -0.71 -9.66 -3.54
CA ASN A 151 0.74 -9.76 -3.39
C ASN A 151 1.39 -10.66 -4.46
N THR A 152 0.68 -11.67 -4.94
CA THR A 152 1.12 -12.49 -6.08
C THR A 152 1.28 -11.62 -7.34
N GLY A 153 0.31 -10.77 -7.65
CA GLY A 153 0.39 -9.84 -8.76
C GLY A 153 1.54 -8.83 -8.61
N ALA A 154 1.73 -8.31 -7.39
CA ALA A 154 2.82 -7.40 -7.07
C ALA A 154 4.19 -8.07 -7.25
N PHE A 155 4.37 -9.28 -6.72
CA PHE A 155 5.61 -10.06 -6.87
C PHE A 155 5.92 -10.33 -8.34
N ILE A 156 4.93 -10.84 -9.11
CA ILE A 156 5.13 -11.14 -10.54
C ILE A 156 5.51 -9.86 -11.30
N GLY A 157 4.84 -8.74 -11.04
CA GLY A 157 5.10 -7.46 -11.71
C GLY A 157 6.52 -6.96 -11.47
N THR A 158 6.96 -6.91 -10.20
CA THR A 158 8.28 -6.42 -9.82
C THR A 158 9.41 -7.38 -10.21
N PHE A 159 9.15 -8.68 -10.17
CA PHE A 159 10.13 -9.68 -10.58
C PHE A 159 10.35 -9.68 -12.09
N LEU A 160 9.26 -9.74 -12.86
CA LEU A 160 9.31 -9.83 -14.32
C LEU A 160 9.87 -8.55 -14.94
N VAL A 161 9.50 -7.37 -14.43
CA VAL A 161 9.95 -6.11 -15.05
C VAL A 161 11.48 -6.03 -15.12
N GLY A 162 12.17 -6.49 -14.08
CA GLY A 162 13.64 -6.49 -14.04
C GLY A 162 14.27 -7.26 -15.20
N ILE A 163 13.76 -8.44 -15.47
CA ILE A 163 14.21 -9.30 -16.57
C ILE A 163 13.77 -8.69 -17.92
N LEU A 164 12.52 -8.26 -18.01
CA LEU A 164 11.93 -7.82 -19.27
C LEU A 164 12.61 -6.57 -19.85
N TYR A 165 12.82 -5.52 -19.04
CA TYR A 165 13.38 -4.28 -19.58
C TYR A 165 14.87 -4.38 -19.93
N LYS A 166 15.60 -5.27 -19.23
CA LYS A 166 17.07 -5.37 -19.35
C LYS A 166 17.50 -6.51 -20.27
N ASP A 167 16.88 -7.70 -20.14
CA ASP A 167 17.38 -8.91 -20.80
C ASP A 167 16.53 -9.29 -22.02
N VAL A 168 15.20 -9.10 -21.97
CA VAL A 168 14.28 -9.58 -23.02
C VAL A 168 14.02 -8.53 -24.09
N PHE A 169 13.71 -7.30 -23.65
CA PHE A 169 13.30 -6.22 -24.56
C PHE A 169 14.42 -5.22 -24.89
N ALA A 170 15.57 -5.34 -24.22
CA ALA A 170 16.72 -4.51 -24.58
C ALA A 170 17.28 -4.91 -25.95
N LYS A 171 17.54 -3.91 -26.82
CA LYS A 171 18.09 -4.11 -28.15
C LYS A 171 19.05 -2.96 -28.51
N ASN A 172 20.21 -3.29 -29.06
CA ASN A 172 21.18 -2.30 -29.55
C ASN A 172 21.55 -1.22 -28.51
N GLY A 173 21.68 -1.57 -27.25
CA GLY A 173 22.00 -0.65 -26.16
C GLY A 173 20.82 0.18 -25.64
N VAL A 174 19.63 0.03 -26.22
CA VAL A 174 18.40 0.67 -25.73
C VAL A 174 17.64 -0.29 -24.83
N LEU A 175 17.30 0.16 -23.63
CA LEU A 175 16.55 -0.62 -22.64
C LEU A 175 15.09 -0.75 -23.03
N GLY A 176 14.45 -1.84 -22.59
CA GLY A 176 13.10 -2.19 -22.97
C GLY A 176 11.98 -1.48 -22.17
N PHE A 177 12.13 -0.17 -21.90
CA PHE A 177 11.12 0.58 -21.13
C PHE A 177 9.77 0.65 -21.84
N ALA A 178 9.78 1.05 -23.10
CA ALA A 178 8.56 1.20 -23.89
C ALA A 178 7.73 -0.10 -24.01
N PRO A 179 8.29 -1.26 -24.37
CA PRO A 179 7.54 -2.51 -24.38
C PRO A 179 7.06 -2.95 -22.99
N CYS A 180 7.79 -2.65 -21.91
CA CYS A 180 7.32 -2.94 -20.55
C CYS A 180 6.09 -2.14 -20.18
N PHE A 181 6.05 -0.82 -20.43
CA PHE A 181 4.85 -0.02 -20.21
C PHE A 181 3.68 -0.47 -21.09
N LYS A 182 3.94 -0.86 -22.36
CA LYS A 182 2.90 -1.45 -23.23
C LYS A 182 2.38 -2.78 -22.67
N LEU A 183 3.24 -3.60 -22.08
CA LEU A 183 2.83 -4.84 -21.42
C LEU A 183 1.93 -4.54 -20.20
N ALA A 184 2.24 -3.52 -19.41
CA ALA A 184 1.37 -3.05 -18.33
C ALA A 184 -0.01 -2.60 -18.89
N ALA A 185 -0.03 -1.89 -20.02
CA ALA A 185 -1.27 -1.52 -20.69
C ALA A 185 -2.08 -2.75 -21.13
N VAL A 186 -1.43 -3.73 -21.76
CA VAL A 186 -2.06 -4.99 -22.17
C VAL A 186 -2.63 -5.75 -20.97
N SER A 187 -1.90 -5.81 -19.85
CA SER A 187 -2.40 -6.41 -18.61
C SER A 187 -3.67 -5.72 -18.12
N MET A 188 -3.72 -4.39 -18.15
CA MET A 188 -4.93 -3.64 -17.76
C MET A 188 -6.10 -3.91 -18.71
N PHE A 189 -5.90 -3.90 -20.01
CA PHE A 189 -6.95 -4.19 -20.98
C PHE A 189 -7.44 -5.65 -20.87
N ALA A 190 -6.53 -6.59 -20.65
CA ALA A 190 -6.89 -8.00 -20.40
C ALA A 190 -7.72 -8.15 -19.11
N GLY A 191 -7.34 -7.45 -18.03
CA GLY A 191 -8.09 -7.40 -16.78
C GLY A 191 -9.48 -6.78 -16.96
N ALA A 192 -9.59 -5.70 -17.75
CA ALA A 192 -10.88 -5.11 -18.11
C ALA A 192 -11.80 -6.10 -18.83
N LEU A 193 -11.28 -6.77 -19.86
CA LEU A 193 -12.01 -7.77 -20.63
C LEU A 193 -12.42 -8.98 -19.77
N TRP A 194 -11.48 -9.50 -18.99
CA TRP A 194 -11.72 -10.59 -18.04
C TRP A 194 -12.85 -10.25 -17.09
N PHE A 195 -12.77 -9.08 -16.45
CA PHE A 195 -13.78 -8.65 -15.49
C PHE A 195 -15.13 -8.38 -16.14
N PHE A 196 -15.14 -7.73 -17.30
CA PHE A 196 -16.38 -7.43 -18.03
C PHE A 196 -17.11 -8.72 -18.45
N VAL A 197 -16.40 -9.65 -19.07
CA VAL A 197 -17.00 -10.91 -19.59
C VAL A 197 -17.43 -11.84 -18.45
N LEU A 198 -16.51 -12.15 -17.55
CA LEU A 198 -16.76 -13.12 -16.48
C LEU A 198 -17.58 -12.54 -15.33
N GLY A 199 -17.44 -11.24 -15.07
CA GLY A 199 -18.30 -10.53 -14.14
C GLY A 199 -19.76 -10.60 -14.57
N ASN A 200 -20.07 -10.34 -15.84
CA ASN A 200 -21.44 -10.44 -16.36
C ASN A 200 -21.98 -11.89 -16.29
N ARG A 201 -21.12 -12.90 -16.36
CA ARG A 201 -21.51 -14.31 -16.29
C ARG A 201 -21.71 -14.84 -14.87
N PHE A 202 -20.90 -14.40 -13.90
CA PHE A 202 -20.79 -15.06 -12.61
C PHE A 202 -21.16 -14.23 -11.37
N MET A 203 -21.41 -12.92 -11.52
CA MET A 203 -21.71 -12.04 -10.40
C MET A 203 -23.21 -11.69 -10.25
N GLY A 204 -24.09 -12.26 -11.09
CA GLY A 204 -25.53 -11.99 -11.04
C GLY A 204 -25.86 -10.49 -11.11
N GLU A 205 -26.55 -9.94 -10.12
CA GLU A 205 -26.89 -8.50 -10.02
C GLU A 205 -25.89 -7.69 -9.23
N VAL A 206 -24.96 -8.33 -8.53
CA VAL A 206 -24.02 -7.66 -7.61
C VAL A 206 -23.19 -6.61 -8.37
N GLY A 207 -23.18 -5.40 -7.85
CA GLY A 207 -22.42 -4.26 -8.36
C GLY A 207 -22.98 -3.59 -9.60
N LYS A 208 -24.14 -3.99 -10.13
CA LYS A 208 -24.78 -3.33 -11.26
C LYS A 208 -25.35 -1.97 -10.90
N LYS A 209 -25.90 -1.84 -9.71
CA LYS A 209 -26.42 -0.57 -9.19
C LYS A 209 -25.35 0.17 -8.39
N PRO A 210 -25.45 1.50 -8.24
CA PRO A 210 -24.63 2.23 -7.29
C PRO A 210 -24.74 1.62 -5.89
N PHE A 211 -23.65 1.52 -5.17
CA PHE A 211 -23.60 0.83 -3.88
C PHE A 211 -24.55 1.41 -2.82
N LYS A 212 -24.93 2.68 -2.94
CA LYS A 212 -25.97 3.30 -2.11
C LYS A 212 -27.33 2.58 -2.20
N PHE A 213 -27.63 1.96 -3.33
CA PHE A 213 -28.88 1.25 -3.58
C PHE A 213 -28.75 -0.28 -3.47
N GLU A 214 -27.53 -0.77 -3.28
CA GLU A 214 -27.19 -2.20 -3.19
C GLU A 214 -26.53 -2.47 -1.84
N LYS A 215 -27.32 -2.33 -0.76
CA LYS A 215 -26.85 -2.52 0.60
C LYS A 215 -26.78 -4.00 0.96
N THR A 216 -25.70 -4.41 1.64
CA THR A 216 -25.66 -5.74 2.28
C THR A 216 -26.62 -5.81 3.46
N PRO A 217 -27.04 -7.00 3.89
CA PRO A 217 -27.84 -7.15 5.11
C PRO A 217 -27.19 -6.49 6.33
N GLU A 218 -25.87 -6.55 6.45
CA GLU A 218 -25.10 -5.90 7.52
C GLU A 218 -25.10 -4.37 7.40
N GLU A 219 -24.93 -3.85 6.19
CA GLU A 219 -25.03 -2.42 5.92
C GLU A 219 -26.46 -1.91 6.21
N LEU A 220 -27.47 -2.73 5.92
CA LEU A 220 -28.87 -2.39 6.19
C LEU A 220 -29.19 -2.44 7.70
N GLU A 221 -28.68 -3.43 8.43
CA GLU A 221 -28.78 -3.52 9.90
C GLU A 221 -28.05 -2.34 10.55
N ARG A 222 -26.81 -2.11 10.14
CA ARG A 222 -26.00 -0.99 10.61
C ARG A 222 -26.65 0.37 10.35
N GLU A 223 -27.27 0.54 9.19
CA GLU A 223 -27.99 1.78 8.85
C GLU A 223 -29.31 1.90 9.65
N LYS A 224 -29.97 0.78 9.96
CA LYS A 224 -31.12 0.76 10.86
C LYS A 224 -30.70 1.08 12.30
N GLU A 225 -29.57 0.55 12.76
CA GLU A 225 -28.96 0.89 14.03
C GLU A 225 -28.51 2.35 14.05
N GLU A 226 -27.82 2.82 13.02
CA GLU A 226 -27.43 4.23 12.84
C GLU A 226 -28.66 5.14 12.70
N ALA A 227 -29.72 4.70 12.04
CA ALA A 227 -30.97 5.48 11.92
C ALA A 227 -31.78 5.47 13.23
N ALA A 228 -31.73 4.37 13.99
CA ALA A 228 -32.29 4.30 15.34
C ALA A 228 -31.47 5.17 16.31
N HIS A 229 -30.14 5.10 16.25
CA HIS A 229 -29.25 6.02 16.94
C HIS A 229 -29.45 7.48 16.49
N LYS A 230 -29.53 7.76 15.20
CA LYS A 230 -29.82 9.11 14.68
C LYS A 230 -31.21 9.62 15.07
N LYS A 231 -32.21 8.75 15.23
CA LYS A 231 -33.51 9.14 15.81
C LYS A 231 -33.44 9.38 17.32
N ALA A 232 -32.57 8.65 18.02
CA ALA A 232 -32.28 8.88 19.44
C ALA A 232 -31.33 10.11 19.61
N GLU A 233 -30.41 10.34 18.64
CA GLU A 233 -29.43 11.43 18.60
C GLU A 233 -29.87 12.64 17.76
N ALA A 234 -31.17 12.74 17.35
CA ALA A 234 -31.71 13.89 16.59
C ALA A 234 -31.75 15.21 17.40
N LYS A 235 -31.05 15.26 18.50
CA LYS A 235 -30.47 16.46 19.09
C LYS A 235 -29.02 16.57 18.63
N ASP A 236 -28.60 17.74 18.20
CA ASP A 236 -27.20 18.17 18.05
C ASP A 236 -26.46 18.06 19.41
N GLU A 237 -26.29 16.84 19.91
CA GLU A 237 -25.53 16.67 21.13
C GLU A 237 -24.05 16.83 20.81
N PRO A 238 -23.37 17.75 21.50
CA PRO A 238 -21.95 17.97 21.31
C PRO A 238 -21.20 16.66 21.61
N LEU A 239 -20.09 16.41 20.86
CA LEU A 239 -19.20 15.29 21.13
C LEU A 239 -18.89 15.15 22.62
N THR A 240 -19.06 13.95 23.16
CA THR A 240 -18.69 13.64 24.54
C THR A 240 -17.18 13.87 24.76
N LYS A 241 -16.78 14.01 26.01
CA LYS A 241 -15.34 14.15 26.34
C LYS A 241 -14.54 12.94 25.88
N VAL A 242 -15.12 11.73 25.99
CA VAL A 242 -14.50 10.47 25.57
C VAL A 242 -14.36 10.40 24.03
N GLU A 243 -15.41 10.75 23.29
CA GLU A 243 -15.36 10.78 21.82
C GLU A 243 -14.31 11.79 21.30
N LYS A 244 -14.22 12.97 21.90
CA LYS A 244 -13.16 13.96 21.56
C LYS A 244 -11.76 13.40 21.80
N LYS A 245 -11.55 12.70 22.92
CA LYS A 245 -10.28 12.04 23.25
C LYS A 245 -9.94 10.95 22.26
N ARG A 246 -10.90 10.09 21.86
CA ARG A 246 -10.74 9.03 20.86
C ARG A 246 -10.39 9.60 19.48
N ILE A 247 -11.09 10.63 19.04
CA ILE A 247 -10.78 11.34 17.79
C ILE A 247 -9.36 11.92 17.85
N ALA A 248 -8.96 12.58 18.93
CA ALA A 248 -7.60 13.10 19.08
C ALA A 248 -6.53 11.99 19.02
N ALA A 249 -6.80 10.82 19.62
CA ALA A 249 -5.91 9.67 19.55
C ALA A 249 -5.78 9.12 18.11
N ILE A 250 -6.88 9.10 17.35
CA ILE A 250 -6.86 8.69 15.93
C ILE A 250 -6.00 9.65 15.10
N PHE A 251 -6.15 10.96 15.27
CA PHE A 251 -5.29 11.95 14.59
C PHE A 251 -3.82 11.81 14.98
N LEU A 252 -3.53 11.52 16.25
CA LEU A 252 -2.18 11.27 16.70
C LEU A 252 -1.55 10.05 16.02
N VAL A 253 -2.28 8.92 15.97
CA VAL A 253 -1.82 7.70 15.31
C VAL A 253 -1.68 7.93 13.80
N ALA A 254 -2.59 8.69 13.17
CA ALA A 254 -2.47 9.09 11.78
C ALA A 254 -1.21 9.94 11.53
N GLY A 255 -0.84 10.83 12.46
CA GLY A 255 0.41 11.60 12.40
C GLY A 255 1.65 10.70 12.42
N PHE A 256 1.72 9.72 13.33
CA PHE A 256 2.79 8.73 13.35
C PHE A 256 2.79 7.83 12.09
N SER A 257 1.62 7.58 11.52
CA SER A 257 1.49 6.87 10.24
C SER A 257 2.13 7.66 9.09
N VAL A 258 1.97 8.99 9.05
CA VAL A 258 2.64 9.84 8.05
C VAL A 258 4.15 9.67 8.16
N ILE A 259 4.73 9.73 9.36
CA ILE A 259 6.18 9.55 9.57
C ILE A 259 6.63 8.18 9.10
N PHE A 260 5.91 7.10 9.49
CA PHE A 260 6.24 5.74 9.10
C PHE A 260 6.25 5.58 7.58
N TRP A 261 5.17 5.97 6.89
CA TRP A 261 5.04 5.77 5.45
C TRP A 261 5.96 6.68 4.62
N ILE A 262 6.31 7.88 5.11
CA ILE A 262 7.34 8.70 4.48
C ILE A 262 8.66 7.93 4.47
N PHE A 263 9.12 7.47 5.61
CA PHE A 263 10.40 6.79 5.72
C PHE A 263 10.41 5.42 5.05
N TRP A 264 9.28 4.68 5.11
CA TRP A 264 9.16 3.41 4.43
C TRP A 264 9.29 3.58 2.89
N ASN A 265 8.57 4.53 2.29
CA ASN A 265 8.70 4.80 0.86
C ASN A 265 10.07 5.37 0.51
N LEU A 266 10.61 6.23 1.37
CA LEU A 266 11.92 6.84 1.17
C LEU A 266 13.04 5.78 1.17
N ALA A 267 12.90 4.67 1.88
CA ALA A 267 13.89 3.59 1.95
C ALA A 267 14.14 2.90 0.60
N TYR A 268 13.18 2.96 -0.33
CA TYR A 268 13.31 2.38 -1.68
C TYR A 268 14.20 3.22 -2.60
N LEU A 269 14.12 4.54 -2.52
CA LEU A 269 14.83 5.44 -3.44
C LEU A 269 16.35 5.29 -3.40
N PRO A 270 17.02 5.15 -2.23
CA PRO A 270 18.43 4.85 -2.18
C PRO A 270 18.83 3.55 -2.86
N VAL A 271 17.96 2.52 -2.87
CA VAL A 271 18.25 1.26 -3.55
C VAL A 271 18.39 1.49 -5.05
N TYR A 272 17.53 2.31 -5.64
CA TYR A 272 17.53 2.63 -7.06
C TYR A 272 18.62 3.63 -7.47
N TYR A 273 19.08 4.49 -6.57
CA TYR A 273 19.94 5.62 -6.94
C TYR A 273 21.32 5.58 -6.28
N TYR A 274 21.39 5.28 -4.99
CA TYR A 274 22.66 5.24 -4.27
C TYR A 274 23.33 3.86 -4.34
N TRP A 275 22.57 2.82 -4.03
CA TRP A 275 23.10 1.46 -3.95
C TRP A 275 23.35 0.84 -5.33
N THR A 276 22.72 1.30 -6.42
CA THR A 276 23.08 0.90 -7.78
C THR A 276 24.55 1.19 -8.11
N GLU A 277 25.09 2.26 -7.60
CA GLU A 277 26.49 2.67 -7.82
C GLU A 277 27.47 2.04 -6.82
N ASN A 278 26.98 1.72 -5.60
CA ASN A 278 27.79 1.38 -4.45
C ASN A 278 27.70 -0.10 -4.02
N MET A 279 26.97 -0.93 -4.76
CA MET A 279 26.92 -2.38 -4.57
C MET A 279 27.37 -3.14 -5.81
N ASN A 280 27.87 -4.36 -5.57
CA ASN A 280 28.06 -5.34 -6.61
C ASN A 280 26.74 -6.10 -6.82
N TRP A 281 26.11 -5.86 -7.96
CA TRP A 281 24.84 -6.48 -8.33
C TRP A 281 24.98 -7.84 -9.02
N VAL A 282 26.22 -8.35 -9.17
CA VAL A 282 26.46 -9.65 -9.80
C VAL A 282 26.44 -10.75 -8.73
N VAL A 283 25.52 -11.72 -8.88
CA VAL A 283 25.40 -12.92 -8.04
C VAL A 283 25.47 -14.12 -8.97
N ALA A 284 26.41 -15.01 -8.73
CA ALA A 284 26.64 -16.22 -9.55
C ALA A 284 26.74 -15.94 -11.09
N GLY A 285 27.36 -14.83 -11.43
CA GLY A 285 27.54 -14.41 -12.85
C GLY A 285 26.35 -13.69 -13.49
N TYR A 286 25.23 -13.57 -12.77
CA TYR A 286 24.04 -12.84 -13.23
C TYR A 286 23.94 -11.49 -12.53
N GLU A 287 23.71 -10.43 -13.30
CA GLU A 287 23.50 -9.08 -12.77
C GLU A 287 22.03 -8.92 -12.35
N VAL A 288 21.79 -8.95 -11.03
CA VAL A 288 20.47 -8.88 -10.41
C VAL A 288 19.79 -7.53 -10.71
N PRO A 289 18.57 -7.51 -11.24
CA PRO A 289 17.84 -6.28 -11.48
C PRO A 289 17.48 -5.55 -10.17
N THR A 290 17.60 -4.23 -10.14
CA THR A 290 17.25 -3.41 -8.96
C THR A 290 15.80 -3.61 -8.50
N THR A 291 14.89 -3.86 -9.44
CA THR A 291 13.47 -4.10 -9.14
C THR A 291 13.19 -5.36 -8.32
N TRP A 292 14.15 -6.29 -8.24
CA TRP A 292 14.01 -7.48 -7.39
C TRP A 292 14.02 -7.15 -5.90
N PHE A 293 14.45 -5.95 -5.53
CA PHE A 293 14.28 -5.45 -4.17
C PHE A 293 12.79 -5.27 -3.80
N ASP A 294 11.99 -4.70 -4.71
CA ASP A 294 10.52 -4.61 -4.52
C ASP A 294 9.87 -6.00 -4.48
N ALA A 295 10.36 -6.93 -5.31
CA ALA A 295 9.89 -8.32 -5.32
C ALA A 295 10.20 -9.03 -3.98
N ALA A 296 11.37 -8.79 -3.41
CA ALA A 296 11.76 -9.33 -2.10
C ALA A 296 10.82 -8.85 -0.98
N ASN A 297 10.44 -7.57 -0.96
CA ASN A 297 9.45 -7.06 -0.01
C ASN A 297 8.11 -7.80 -0.15
N SER A 298 7.57 -7.92 -1.37
CA SER A 298 6.31 -8.63 -1.62
C SER A 298 6.36 -10.09 -1.16
N LEU A 299 7.49 -10.77 -1.38
CA LEU A 299 7.73 -12.14 -0.91
C LEU A 299 7.77 -12.21 0.62
N PHE A 300 8.50 -11.29 1.26
CA PHE A 300 8.57 -11.23 2.72
C PHE A 300 7.23 -10.89 3.35
N CYS A 301 6.38 -10.06 2.73
CA CYS A 301 5.01 -9.82 3.20
C CYS A 301 4.19 -11.11 3.27
N VAL A 302 4.28 -11.97 2.25
CA VAL A 302 3.57 -13.26 2.21
C VAL A 302 4.09 -14.20 3.31
N ILE A 303 5.40 -14.22 3.57
CA ILE A 303 6.02 -15.09 4.57
C ILE A 303 5.78 -14.55 5.99
N LEU A 304 6.03 -13.27 6.21
CA LEU A 304 6.00 -12.65 7.55
C LEU A 304 4.58 -12.38 8.05
N GLY A 305 3.61 -12.19 7.15
CA GLY A 305 2.22 -11.93 7.54
C GLY A 305 1.65 -12.98 8.49
N PRO A 306 1.62 -14.28 8.13
CA PRO A 306 1.19 -15.34 9.04
C PRO A 306 2.03 -15.45 10.32
N ILE A 307 3.36 -15.26 10.22
CA ILE A 307 4.29 -15.35 11.35
C ILE A 307 3.99 -14.25 12.37
N THR A 308 3.83 -13.01 11.92
CA THR A 308 3.52 -11.87 12.80
C THR A 308 2.12 -11.99 13.40
N ALA A 309 1.14 -12.49 12.65
CA ALA A 309 -0.20 -12.77 13.18
C ALA A 309 -0.18 -13.84 14.28
N MET A 310 0.63 -14.91 14.10
CA MET A 310 0.83 -15.92 15.15
C MET A 310 1.55 -15.34 16.37
N LEU A 311 2.54 -14.48 16.15
CA LEU A 311 3.28 -13.80 17.25
C LEU A 311 2.32 -12.95 18.09
N TRP A 312 1.50 -12.11 17.44
CA TRP A 312 0.53 -11.25 18.14
C TRP A 312 -0.51 -12.08 18.94
N ARG A 313 -1.06 -13.15 18.37
CA ARG A 313 -1.97 -14.06 19.09
C ARG A 313 -1.29 -14.69 20.31
N LYS A 314 -0.03 -15.11 20.19
CA LYS A 314 0.74 -15.71 21.27
C LYS A 314 1.04 -14.70 22.39
N LEU A 315 1.30 -13.44 22.00
CA LEU A 315 1.50 -12.34 22.94
C LEU A 315 0.20 -11.94 23.67
N ALA A 316 -0.92 -11.93 22.96
CA ALA A 316 -2.24 -11.61 23.53
C ALA A 316 -2.72 -12.68 24.54
N ALA A 317 -2.31 -13.94 24.37
CA ALA A 317 -2.64 -15.04 25.28
C ALA A 317 -1.83 -15.04 26.60
N ARG A 318 -0.94 -14.07 26.82
CA ARG A 318 -0.14 -13.97 28.07
C ARG A 318 -1.01 -13.51 29.25
N PRO A 319 -0.63 -13.85 30.50
CA PRO A 319 -1.36 -13.38 31.69
C PRO A 319 -1.48 -11.85 31.79
N GLN A 320 -0.56 -11.11 31.20
CA GLN A 320 -0.57 -9.64 31.15
C GLN A 320 -1.52 -9.07 30.07
N GLY A 321 -2.21 -9.95 29.31
CA GLY A 321 -3.05 -9.57 28.19
C GLY A 321 -2.28 -9.13 26.94
N ASP A 322 -3.02 -8.55 25.99
CA ASP A 322 -2.45 -8.05 24.73
C ASP A 322 -1.69 -6.73 24.95
N MET A 323 -0.71 -6.50 24.09
CA MET A 323 -0.03 -5.20 24.05
C MET A 323 -0.96 -4.15 23.46
N SER A 324 -0.88 -2.92 24.00
CA SER A 324 -1.62 -1.80 23.43
C SER A 324 -1.25 -1.56 21.95
N LEU A 325 -2.21 -1.02 21.20
CA LEU A 325 -1.96 -0.66 19.81
C LEU A 325 -0.85 0.40 19.65
N PHE A 326 -0.69 1.27 20.64
CA PHE A 326 0.38 2.29 20.65
C PHE A 326 1.77 1.66 20.77
N LYS A 327 1.94 0.67 21.65
CA LYS A 327 3.21 -0.08 21.76
C LYS A 327 3.51 -0.86 20.49
N LYS A 328 2.52 -1.56 19.92
CA LYS A 328 2.70 -2.30 18.66
C LYS A 328 3.14 -1.36 17.53
N THR A 329 2.49 -0.19 17.41
CA THR A 329 2.86 0.87 16.46
C THR A 329 4.30 1.35 16.71
N GLY A 330 4.66 1.59 17.97
CA GLY A 330 6.02 1.99 18.36
C GLY A 330 7.09 0.95 17.98
N ILE A 331 6.80 -0.35 18.15
CA ILE A 331 7.69 -1.43 17.70
C ILE A 331 7.89 -1.36 16.19
N GLY A 332 6.81 -1.22 15.38
CA GLY A 332 6.92 -1.12 13.93
C GLY A 332 7.80 0.04 13.49
N ILE A 333 7.60 1.24 14.07
CA ILE A 333 8.44 2.41 13.78
C ILE A 333 9.89 2.21 14.25
N GLY A 334 10.10 1.58 15.42
CA GLY A 334 11.43 1.25 15.92
C GLY A 334 12.19 0.30 14.99
N VAL A 335 11.53 -0.75 14.49
CA VAL A 335 12.13 -1.69 13.53
C VAL A 335 12.47 -0.99 12.20
N LEU A 336 11.63 -0.06 11.75
CA LEU A 336 11.95 0.81 10.62
C LEU A 336 13.23 1.64 10.91
N GLY A 337 13.37 2.20 12.11
CA GLY A 337 14.61 2.88 12.54
C GLY A 337 15.84 1.97 12.47
N VAL A 338 15.70 0.71 12.89
CA VAL A 338 16.78 -0.29 12.77
C VAL A 338 17.19 -0.51 11.32
N SER A 339 16.26 -0.53 10.36
CA SER A 339 16.59 -0.68 8.94
C SER A 339 17.47 0.47 8.43
N TYR A 340 17.21 1.69 8.87
CA TYR A 340 18.05 2.85 8.50
C TYR A 340 19.42 2.86 9.18
N ILE A 341 19.52 2.40 10.45
CA ILE A 341 20.83 2.17 11.09
C ILE A 341 21.62 1.11 10.32
N PHE A 342 20.95 0.06 9.84
CA PHE A 342 21.58 -0.96 9.02
C PHE A 342 22.13 -0.37 7.71
N PHE A 343 21.39 0.49 7.01
CA PHE A 343 21.88 1.20 5.82
C PHE A 343 23.07 2.11 6.13
N ALA A 344 23.02 2.86 7.23
CA ALA A 344 24.14 3.69 7.66
C ALA A 344 25.39 2.85 7.96
N ALA A 345 25.22 1.72 8.67
CA ALA A 345 26.31 0.81 8.98
C ALA A 345 26.95 0.21 7.72
N LEU A 346 26.13 -0.23 6.75
CA LEU A 346 26.63 -0.73 5.47
C LEU A 346 27.46 0.33 4.72
N ASP A 347 26.98 1.58 4.69
CA ASP A 347 27.69 2.67 4.03
C ASP A 347 29.03 2.99 4.72
N MET A 348 29.05 3.00 6.05
CA MET A 348 30.27 3.23 6.80
C MET A 348 31.25 2.07 6.68
N MET A 349 30.76 0.81 6.72
CA MET A 349 31.60 -0.40 6.62
C MET A 349 32.25 -0.57 5.25
N ARG A 350 31.59 -0.16 4.17
CA ARG A 350 32.14 -0.33 2.82
C ARG A 350 33.43 0.47 2.55
N GLY A 351 33.68 1.55 3.28
CA GLY A 351 34.90 2.36 3.13
C GLY A 351 35.17 2.85 1.71
N GLY A 352 34.11 3.08 0.90
CA GLY A 352 34.21 3.45 -0.52
C GLY A 352 34.24 2.26 -1.49
N ALA A 353 34.41 1.03 -1.04
CA ALA A 353 34.32 -0.18 -1.88
C ALA A 353 32.85 -0.55 -2.20
N LYS A 354 32.64 -1.38 -3.24
CA LYS A 354 31.34 -1.99 -3.52
C LYS A 354 31.15 -3.22 -2.65
N ILE A 355 30.00 -3.31 -1.99
CA ILE A 355 29.58 -4.48 -1.18
C ILE A 355 28.56 -5.32 -1.93
N SER A 356 28.33 -6.56 -1.48
CA SER A 356 27.40 -7.47 -2.13
C SER A 356 25.95 -6.98 -2.04
N VAL A 357 25.19 -7.12 -3.12
CA VAL A 357 23.75 -6.86 -3.16
C VAL A 357 22.95 -7.74 -2.19
N LEU A 358 23.50 -8.88 -1.76
CA LEU A 358 22.82 -9.76 -0.81
C LEU A 358 22.49 -9.10 0.54
N TRP A 359 23.22 -8.04 0.92
CA TRP A 359 22.89 -7.24 2.09
C TRP A 359 21.50 -6.57 1.97
N LEU A 360 21.03 -6.30 0.75
CA LEU A 360 19.70 -5.77 0.54
C LEU A 360 18.57 -6.75 0.92
N LEU A 361 18.83 -8.06 0.90
CA LEU A 361 17.86 -9.05 1.38
C LEU A 361 17.64 -8.90 2.90
N ILE A 362 18.72 -8.70 3.65
CA ILE A 362 18.63 -8.47 5.10
C ILE A 362 17.94 -7.14 5.38
N PHE A 363 18.31 -6.10 4.65
CA PHE A 363 17.64 -4.80 4.76
C PHE A 363 16.15 -4.90 4.44
N SER A 364 15.77 -5.55 3.32
CA SER A 364 14.38 -5.75 2.92
C SER A 364 13.60 -6.56 3.97
N PHE A 365 14.21 -7.57 4.57
CA PHE A 365 13.61 -8.34 5.65
C PHE A 365 13.30 -7.47 6.87
N ILE A 366 14.26 -6.66 7.34
CA ILE A 366 14.07 -5.76 8.50
C ILE A 366 12.99 -4.72 8.19
N LEU A 367 13.04 -4.11 7.00
CA LEU A 367 12.07 -3.10 6.56
C LEU A 367 10.66 -3.68 6.52
N THR A 368 10.50 -4.88 5.92
CA THR A 368 9.21 -5.56 5.81
C THR A 368 8.69 -6.03 7.17
N LEU A 369 9.57 -6.44 8.08
CA LEU A 369 9.18 -6.80 9.44
C LEU A 369 8.57 -5.58 10.18
N GLY A 370 9.17 -4.40 10.03
CA GLY A 370 8.61 -3.15 10.53
C GLY A 370 7.23 -2.84 9.93
N GLU A 371 7.08 -3.06 8.62
CA GLU A 371 5.80 -2.92 7.92
C GLU A 371 4.73 -3.87 8.46
N MET A 372 5.05 -5.14 8.65
CA MET A 372 4.11 -6.14 9.16
C MET A 372 3.68 -5.87 10.61
N PHE A 373 4.52 -5.23 11.40
CA PHE A 373 4.16 -4.78 12.74
C PHE A 373 3.30 -3.53 12.76
N PHE A 374 3.40 -2.68 11.74
CA PHE A 374 2.72 -1.40 11.67
C PHE A 374 1.43 -1.43 10.85
N SER A 375 1.48 -1.96 9.63
CA SER A 375 0.45 -1.80 8.60
C SER A 375 -0.95 -2.29 9.01
N PRO A 376 -1.13 -3.46 9.68
CA PRO A 376 -2.46 -3.94 10.05
C PRO A 376 -3.13 -3.12 11.14
N LEU A 377 -2.35 -2.37 11.93
CA LEU A 377 -2.84 -1.74 13.16
C LEU A 377 -3.68 -0.49 12.91
N GLY A 378 -3.41 0.26 11.84
CA GLY A 378 -4.07 1.53 11.60
C GLY A 378 -5.57 1.40 11.39
N HIS A 379 -5.99 0.51 10.49
CA HIS A 379 -7.40 0.23 10.25
C HIS A 379 -8.09 -0.39 11.47
N ALA A 380 -7.39 -1.30 12.17
CA ALA A 380 -7.90 -1.91 13.40
C ALA A 380 -8.12 -0.87 14.50
N PHE A 381 -7.20 0.09 14.66
CA PHE A 381 -7.32 1.18 15.62
C PHE A 381 -8.55 2.05 15.34
N ILE A 382 -8.73 2.46 14.09
CA ILE A 382 -9.87 3.30 13.69
C ILE A 382 -11.18 2.54 13.88
N SER A 383 -11.26 1.28 13.46
CA SER A 383 -12.46 0.45 13.64
C SER A 383 -12.84 0.30 15.10
N LYS A 384 -11.84 0.15 16.00
CA LYS A 384 -12.09 -0.10 17.43
C LYS A 384 -12.50 1.16 18.19
N TYR A 385 -11.88 2.31 17.89
CA TYR A 385 -12.00 3.50 18.74
C TYR A 385 -12.75 4.67 18.10
N SER A 386 -13.10 4.59 16.81
CA SER A 386 -13.88 5.66 16.17
C SER A 386 -15.32 5.67 16.72
N PRO A 387 -15.85 6.86 17.08
CA PRO A 387 -17.28 7.00 17.29
C PRO A 387 -18.04 6.54 16.04
N SER A 388 -19.12 5.77 16.22
CA SER A 388 -19.88 5.13 15.10
C SER A 388 -20.28 6.14 14.03
N ARG A 389 -20.74 7.33 14.44
CA ARG A 389 -21.14 8.44 13.54
C ARG A 389 -20.01 9.03 12.70
N TYR A 390 -18.74 8.85 13.11
CA TYR A 390 -17.56 9.39 12.42
C TYR A 390 -16.64 8.34 11.82
N LEU A 391 -16.99 7.06 11.84
CA LEU A 391 -16.13 5.97 11.38
C LEU A 391 -15.64 6.19 9.95
N SER A 392 -16.55 6.53 9.02
CA SER A 392 -16.19 6.79 7.61
C SER A 392 -15.24 7.98 7.48
N THR A 393 -15.45 9.03 8.27
CA THR A 393 -14.59 10.22 8.31
C THR A 393 -13.20 9.88 8.84
N MET A 394 -13.11 9.07 9.88
CA MET A 394 -11.82 8.64 10.45
C MET A 394 -11.06 7.70 9.51
N MET A 395 -11.77 6.83 8.77
CA MET A 395 -11.15 6.04 7.70
C MET A 395 -10.61 6.93 6.56
N ALA A 396 -11.31 8.01 6.22
CA ALA A 396 -10.83 8.99 5.25
C ALA A 396 -9.58 9.74 5.76
N VAL A 397 -9.50 10.09 7.05
CA VAL A 397 -8.31 10.69 7.67
C VAL A 397 -7.08 9.79 7.48
N TRP A 398 -7.21 8.47 7.65
CA TRP A 398 -6.13 7.53 7.39
C TRP A 398 -5.69 7.52 5.91
N GLY A 399 -6.64 7.52 4.99
CA GLY A 399 -6.36 7.64 3.56
C GLY A 399 -5.63 8.93 3.20
N ILE A 400 -6.02 10.06 3.79
CA ILE A 400 -5.37 11.36 3.63
C ILE A 400 -3.94 11.33 4.20
N ALA A 401 -3.73 10.71 5.38
CA ALA A 401 -2.41 10.55 5.96
C ALA A 401 -1.46 9.77 5.03
N THR A 402 -1.95 8.69 4.43
CA THR A 402 -1.19 7.90 3.45
C THR A 402 -0.92 8.70 2.16
N PHE A 403 -1.88 9.49 1.70
CA PHE A 403 -1.68 10.40 0.56
C PHE A 403 -0.59 11.44 0.83
N ILE A 404 -0.64 12.12 1.99
CA ILE A 404 0.35 13.13 2.40
C ILE A 404 1.75 12.49 2.47
N SER A 405 1.88 11.34 3.10
CA SER A 405 3.17 10.65 3.21
C SER A 405 3.73 10.27 1.83
N SER A 406 2.86 9.79 0.95
CA SER A 406 3.23 9.41 -0.41
C SER A 406 3.62 10.62 -1.26
N LEU A 407 3.01 11.78 -1.04
CA LEU A 407 3.37 13.02 -1.74
C LEU A 407 4.72 13.57 -1.25
N ALA A 408 5.04 13.40 0.03
CA ALA A 408 6.17 14.04 0.69
C ALA A 408 7.52 13.33 0.44
N TYR A 409 7.55 12.01 0.24
CA TYR A 409 8.82 11.28 0.24
C TYR A 409 9.73 11.60 -0.96
N GLY A 410 9.18 11.93 -2.13
CA GLY A 410 9.99 12.32 -3.31
C GLY A 410 10.72 13.64 -3.11
N PRO A 411 10.02 14.75 -2.80
CA PRO A 411 10.68 16.01 -2.44
C PRO A 411 11.66 15.88 -1.26
N LEU A 412 11.33 15.06 -0.25
CA LEU A 412 12.23 14.82 0.88
C LEU A 412 13.51 14.10 0.45
N PHE A 413 13.42 13.16 -0.49
CA PHE A 413 14.60 12.52 -1.08
C PHE A 413 15.52 13.56 -1.72
N SER A 414 14.98 14.45 -2.54
CA SER A 414 15.78 15.52 -3.16
C SER A 414 16.44 16.44 -2.13
N ALA A 415 15.71 16.82 -1.08
CA ALA A 415 16.24 17.70 -0.05
C ALA A 415 17.31 17.04 0.84
N THR A 416 17.28 15.73 0.99
CA THR A 416 18.16 14.99 1.89
C THR A 416 19.28 14.26 1.15
N PHE A 417 18.95 13.26 0.35
CA PHE A 417 19.95 12.40 -0.31
C PHE A 417 20.65 13.07 -1.51
N GLU A 418 20.00 14.03 -2.18
CA GLU A 418 20.63 14.87 -3.22
C GLU A 418 21.14 16.21 -2.68
N GLY A 419 20.80 16.57 -1.44
CA GLY A 419 21.17 17.84 -0.80
C GLY A 419 22.63 17.98 -0.38
N GLY A 420 23.51 17.07 -0.81
CA GLY A 420 24.95 17.10 -0.50
C GLY A 420 25.34 16.54 0.87
N PHE A 421 24.40 16.00 1.62
CA PHE A 421 24.70 15.33 2.89
C PHE A 421 25.27 13.92 2.65
N LYS A 422 26.11 13.46 3.56
CA LYS A 422 26.59 12.07 3.51
C LYS A 422 25.43 11.10 3.71
N PHE A 423 25.40 10.03 2.91
CA PHE A 423 24.33 9.03 2.94
C PHE A 423 24.09 8.47 4.35
N SER A 424 25.15 8.04 5.03
CA SER A 424 25.06 7.50 6.40
C SER A 424 24.49 8.51 7.41
N HIS A 425 24.82 9.81 7.27
CA HIS A 425 24.26 10.84 8.16
C HIS A 425 22.76 11.04 7.96
N VAL A 426 22.28 11.02 6.72
CA VAL A 426 20.83 11.09 6.43
C VAL A 426 20.11 9.87 7.03
N CYS A 427 20.66 8.67 6.84
CA CYS A 427 20.09 7.45 7.40
C CYS A 427 20.04 7.50 8.94
N ILE A 428 21.11 7.97 9.61
CA ILE A 428 21.12 8.12 11.06
C ILE A 428 20.07 9.16 11.50
N ALA A 429 19.95 10.29 10.83
CA ALA A 429 18.95 11.30 11.18
C ALA A 429 17.51 10.74 11.09
N ILE A 430 17.20 9.99 10.03
CA ILE A 430 15.90 9.32 9.87
C ILE A 430 15.69 8.29 10.99
N ALA A 431 16.70 7.47 11.30
CA ALA A 431 16.62 6.51 12.38
C ALA A 431 16.36 7.16 13.74
N VAL A 432 17.04 8.28 14.03
CA VAL A 432 16.81 9.07 15.27
C VAL A 432 15.36 9.53 15.36
N VAL A 433 14.79 10.09 14.29
CA VAL A 433 13.37 10.50 14.27
C VAL A 433 12.45 9.31 14.49
N ALA A 434 12.74 8.16 13.87
CA ALA A 434 11.96 6.93 14.05
C ALA A 434 12.05 6.43 15.49
N PHE A 435 13.23 6.39 16.10
CA PHE A 435 13.40 5.97 17.50
C PHE A 435 12.75 6.94 18.49
N ILE A 436 12.86 8.25 18.28
CA ILE A 436 12.16 9.24 19.11
C ILE A 436 10.65 8.99 19.02
N SER A 437 10.11 8.79 17.80
CA SER A 437 8.68 8.50 17.60
C SER A 437 8.25 7.22 18.33
N ALA A 438 9.06 6.16 18.25
CA ALA A 438 8.83 4.92 18.97
C ALA A 438 8.83 5.14 20.50
N VAL A 439 9.86 5.81 21.03
CA VAL A 439 9.98 6.11 22.47
C VAL A 439 8.81 6.94 22.97
N VAL A 440 8.40 7.98 22.21
CA VAL A 440 7.22 8.80 22.55
C VAL A 440 5.96 7.94 22.68
N LEU A 441 5.71 7.01 21.74
CA LEU A 441 4.58 6.10 21.81
C LEU A 441 4.67 5.14 23.02
N PHE A 442 5.87 4.65 23.38
CA PHE A 442 6.05 3.81 24.55
C PHE A 442 5.85 4.58 25.86
N VAL A 443 6.40 5.79 25.97
CA VAL A 443 6.31 6.63 27.19
C VAL A 443 4.86 7.11 27.40
N LEU A 444 4.20 7.50 26.33
CA LEU A 444 2.82 7.98 26.39
C LEU A 444 1.77 6.86 26.40
N ASP A 445 2.16 5.61 26.23
CA ASP A 445 1.26 4.47 26.09
C ASP A 445 0.14 4.44 27.15
N LYS A 446 0.51 4.50 28.45
CA LYS A 446 -0.48 4.48 29.54
C LYS A 446 -1.45 5.65 29.48
N ARG A 447 -0.99 6.84 29.06
CA ARG A 447 -1.84 8.03 28.93
C ARG A 447 -2.77 7.90 27.71
N LEU A 448 -2.21 7.43 26.60
CA LEU A 448 -2.96 7.27 25.35
C LEU A 448 -4.00 6.14 25.47
N SER A 449 -3.67 5.04 26.11
CA SER A 449 -4.63 3.96 26.37
C SER A 449 -5.81 4.44 27.21
N LYS A 450 -5.56 5.20 28.30
CA LYS A 450 -6.63 5.80 29.11
C LYS A 450 -7.48 6.84 28.35
N LEU A 451 -6.98 7.42 27.24
CA LEU A 451 -7.78 8.34 26.43
C LEU A 451 -8.84 7.61 25.58
N VAL A 452 -8.61 6.34 25.26
CA VAL A 452 -9.46 5.55 24.37
C VAL A 452 -10.31 4.51 25.09
N GLU A 453 -9.95 4.14 26.34
CA GLU A 453 -10.73 3.25 27.22
C GLU A 453 -11.91 4.02 27.84
N ASP A 454 -13.03 3.35 28.06
CA ASP A 454 -14.18 3.94 28.75
C ASP A 454 -13.89 4.06 30.25
N GLU A 455 -14.39 5.13 30.88
CA GLU A 455 -14.23 5.33 32.33
C GLU A 455 -14.90 4.19 33.15
N GLU A 456 -15.87 3.46 32.56
CA GLU A 456 -16.56 2.33 33.20
C GLU A 456 -15.74 1.01 33.23
N GLU A 457 -14.77 0.81 32.30
CA GLU A 457 -13.87 -0.36 32.31
C GLU A 457 -12.69 -0.23 33.31
N VAL A 458 -12.45 0.95 33.86
CA VAL A 458 -11.33 1.22 34.78
C VAL A 458 -11.72 1.00 36.26
N GLU A 459 -13.02 0.90 36.59
CA GLU A 459 -13.53 0.66 37.93
C GLU A 459 -13.98 -0.79 38.18
N ALA A 460 -13.89 -1.68 37.20
CA ALA A 460 -14.16 -3.13 37.31
C ALA A 460 -12.87 -3.96 37.29
#